data_cce65df24ac0d5efa843a00a7780def9
#
_entry.id   cce65df24ac0d5efa843a00a7780def9
#
_cell.length_a   1.000
_cell.length_b   1.000
_cell.length_c   1.000
_cell.angle_alpha   90.00
_cell.angle_beta   90.00
_cell.angle_gamma   90.00
#
_symmetry.space_group_name_H-M   'P 1'
#
loop_
_entity.id
_entity.type
_entity.pdbx_description
1 polymer ?
#
loop_
_entity_poly.entity_id
_entity_poly.type
_entity_poly.pdbx_seq_one_letter_code
_entity_poly.pdbx_strand_id
1 'polypeptide(L)'
;MAVLPLLKKRDDIVRAAHAIRADLARHWRVVYDDTAAIGRLYRRQDEVGTPYCVTVDVQTVGDGERGETCDSRVTIRERDSMAQIRVPIAELTPVFRELLDGAPWSQVSGRYPAPAAKASGL
;
A
#
# COMPACT_ATOMS: atom_id res chain seq x y z
N MET A 1 -1.94 -1.27 -10.84
CA MET A 1 -1.84 -0.91 -9.41
C MET A 1 -0.79 0.16 -9.21
N ALA A 2 -0.82 0.84 -8.08
CA ALA A 2 0.10 1.92 -7.78
C ALA A 2 0.71 1.70 -6.40
N VAL A 3 2.00 2.06 -6.24
CA VAL A 3 2.68 2.06 -4.95
C VAL A 3 2.98 3.51 -4.58
N LEU A 4 2.53 3.91 -3.40
CA LEU A 4 2.55 5.30 -2.95
C LEU A 4 3.25 5.40 -1.59
N PRO A 5 4.24 6.32 -1.42
CA PRO A 5 4.79 6.59 -0.10
C PRO A 5 3.89 7.56 0.65
N LEU A 6 3.62 7.29 1.92
CA LEU A 6 2.85 8.20 2.76
C LEU A 6 3.59 9.53 2.94
N LEU A 7 4.91 9.46 3.16
CA LEU A 7 5.77 10.62 3.37
C LEU A 7 6.91 10.58 2.36
N LYS A 8 6.82 11.42 1.33
CA LYS A 8 7.82 11.44 0.25
C LYS A 8 9.19 11.97 0.66
N LYS A 9 9.29 12.61 1.84
CA LYS A 9 10.55 13.13 2.36
C LYS A 9 11.30 12.12 3.24
N ARG A 10 10.70 10.98 3.56
CA ARG A 10 11.35 9.93 4.32
C ARG A 10 12.01 8.94 3.36
N ASP A 11 13.36 8.96 3.32
CA ASP A 11 14.12 8.12 2.40
C ASP A 11 13.87 6.63 2.61
N ASP A 12 13.70 6.18 3.85
CA ASP A 12 13.44 4.78 4.16
C ASP A 12 12.07 4.33 3.63
N ILE A 13 11.05 5.18 3.73
CA ILE A 13 9.73 4.91 3.17
C ILE A 13 9.80 4.85 1.64
N VAL A 14 10.47 5.82 1.04
CA VAL A 14 10.63 5.87 -0.43
C VAL A 14 11.38 4.65 -0.94
N ARG A 15 12.47 4.25 -0.29
CA ARG A 15 13.22 3.06 -0.68
C ARG A 15 12.38 1.79 -0.58
N ALA A 16 11.61 1.65 0.51
CA ALA A 16 10.72 0.52 0.68
C ALA A 16 9.65 0.49 -0.42
N ALA A 17 9.08 1.63 -0.74
CA ALA A 17 8.08 1.75 -1.80
C ALA A 17 8.65 1.37 -3.17
N HIS A 18 9.85 1.83 -3.49
CA HIS A 18 10.51 1.45 -4.74
C HIS A 18 10.83 -0.04 -4.81
N ALA A 19 11.26 -0.63 -3.70
CA ALA A 19 11.55 -2.07 -3.64
C ALA A 19 10.27 -2.89 -3.85
N ILE A 20 9.18 -2.50 -3.23
CA ILE A 20 7.88 -3.16 -3.39
C ILE A 20 7.40 -3.03 -4.84
N ARG A 21 7.49 -1.82 -5.40
CA ARG A 21 7.10 -1.59 -6.80
C ARG A 21 7.91 -2.46 -7.74
N ALA A 22 9.21 -2.54 -7.56
CA ALA A 22 10.07 -3.35 -8.41
C ALA A 22 9.73 -4.83 -8.33
N ASP A 23 9.42 -5.33 -7.13
CA ASP A 23 9.04 -6.72 -6.94
C ASP A 23 7.70 -7.04 -7.61
N LEU A 24 6.69 -6.20 -7.39
CA LEU A 24 5.38 -6.39 -8.01
C LEU A 24 5.42 -6.19 -9.53
N ALA A 25 6.30 -5.33 -10.03
CA ALA A 25 6.45 -5.05 -11.46
C ALA A 25 7.01 -6.25 -12.24
N ARG A 26 7.54 -7.27 -11.56
CA ARG A 26 7.94 -8.52 -12.19
C ARG A 26 6.73 -9.31 -12.71
N HIS A 27 5.55 -9.02 -12.22
CA HIS A 27 4.33 -9.76 -12.53
C HIS A 27 3.24 -8.91 -13.19
N TRP A 28 3.19 -7.61 -12.84
CA TRP A 28 2.09 -6.74 -13.27
C TRP A 28 2.61 -5.35 -13.61
N ARG A 29 1.73 -4.54 -14.22
CA ARG A 29 2.02 -3.13 -14.42
C ARG A 29 1.81 -2.39 -13.10
N VAL A 30 2.85 -1.78 -12.60
CA VAL A 30 2.84 -1.07 -11.31
C VAL A 30 3.48 0.29 -11.50
N VAL A 31 2.78 1.34 -11.10
CA VAL A 31 3.33 2.70 -11.10
C VAL A 31 3.72 3.11 -9.70
N TYR A 32 4.65 4.05 -9.61
CA TYR A 32 5.04 4.71 -8.37
C TYR A 32 4.78 6.20 -8.55
N ASP A 33 4.19 6.85 -7.54
CA ASP A 33 3.91 8.28 -7.58
C ASP A 33 4.14 8.88 -6.19
N ASP A 34 4.98 9.91 -6.12
CA ASP A 34 5.24 10.66 -4.88
C ASP A 34 5.10 12.16 -5.09
N THR A 35 4.42 12.58 -6.14
CA THR A 35 4.39 13.98 -6.57
C THR A 35 3.37 14.84 -5.84
N ALA A 36 2.64 14.29 -4.89
CA ALA A 36 1.63 15.00 -4.12
C ALA A 36 1.41 14.34 -2.77
N ALA A 37 0.59 14.96 -1.90
CA ALA A 37 0.16 14.35 -0.67
C ALA A 37 -0.72 13.12 -0.95
N ILE A 38 -0.77 12.18 0.01
CA ILE A 38 -1.39 10.87 -0.19
C ILE A 38 -2.86 10.95 -0.61
N GLY A 39 -3.64 11.88 -0.06
CA GLY A 39 -5.04 12.02 -0.44
C GLY A 39 -5.21 12.38 -1.91
N ARG A 40 -4.36 13.28 -2.43
CA ARG A 40 -4.37 13.65 -3.85
C ARG A 40 -3.90 12.49 -4.73
N LEU A 41 -2.92 11.72 -4.28
CA LEU A 41 -2.45 10.55 -5.00
C LEU A 41 -3.55 9.51 -5.13
N TYR A 42 -4.33 9.26 -4.08
CA TYR A 42 -5.47 8.34 -4.14
C TYR A 42 -6.51 8.83 -5.15
N ARG A 43 -6.87 10.12 -5.12
CA ARG A 43 -7.85 10.66 -6.06
C ARG A 43 -7.37 10.55 -7.50
N ARG A 44 -6.08 10.79 -7.73
CA ARG A 44 -5.48 10.66 -9.05
C ARG A 44 -5.59 9.23 -9.56
N GLN A 45 -5.30 8.25 -8.72
CA GLN A 45 -5.40 6.85 -9.10
C GLN A 45 -6.85 6.40 -9.29
N ASP A 46 -7.78 6.91 -8.48
CA ASP A 46 -9.20 6.64 -8.68
C ASP A 46 -9.68 7.17 -10.05
N GLU A 47 -9.23 8.36 -10.45
CA GLU A 47 -9.61 8.98 -11.72
C GLU A 47 -9.11 8.17 -12.93
N VAL A 48 -7.91 7.60 -12.85
CA VAL A 48 -7.36 6.80 -13.95
C VAL A 48 -7.79 5.34 -13.89
N GLY A 49 -8.59 4.97 -12.89
CA GLY A 49 -9.18 3.63 -12.79
C GLY A 49 -8.28 2.57 -12.19
N THR A 50 -7.24 2.96 -11.44
CA THR A 50 -6.36 2.00 -10.76
C THR A 50 -7.13 1.24 -9.68
N PRO A 51 -7.26 -0.09 -9.77
CA PRO A 51 -8.09 -0.83 -8.81
C PRO A 51 -7.53 -0.92 -7.40
N TYR A 52 -6.21 -0.94 -7.25
CA TYR A 52 -5.56 -1.10 -5.96
C TYR A 52 -4.38 -0.16 -5.81
N CYS A 53 -4.25 0.44 -4.61
CA CYS A 53 -3.08 1.22 -4.22
C CYS A 53 -2.41 0.58 -3.01
N VAL A 54 -1.08 0.53 -3.03
CA VAL A 54 -0.26 0.06 -1.91
C VAL A 54 0.39 1.28 -1.28
N THR A 55 0.13 1.52 0.00
CA THR A 55 0.71 2.65 0.74
C THR A 55 1.76 2.16 1.72
N VAL A 56 2.95 2.74 1.63
CA VAL A 56 4.06 2.47 2.54
C VAL A 56 4.14 3.62 3.55
N ASP A 57 4.10 3.32 4.83
CA ASP A 57 4.04 4.32 5.90
C ASP A 57 5.12 4.12 6.97
N VAL A 58 5.05 4.93 8.02
CA VAL A 58 6.02 4.89 9.12
C VAL A 58 6.03 3.53 9.81
N GLN A 59 4.86 2.92 9.99
CA GLN A 59 4.79 1.61 10.64
C GLN A 59 5.45 0.51 9.81
N THR A 60 5.46 0.67 8.49
CA THR A 60 6.11 -0.30 7.59
C THR A 60 7.59 -0.41 7.87
N VAL A 61 8.27 0.72 8.04
CA VAL A 61 9.74 0.81 8.18
C VAL A 61 10.19 1.00 9.62
N GLY A 62 9.28 1.41 10.50
CA GLY A 62 9.58 1.70 11.90
C GLY A 62 10.11 3.12 12.11
N ASP A 63 10.09 3.56 13.35
CA ASP A 63 10.64 4.84 13.78
C ASP A 63 11.69 4.59 14.84
N GLY A 64 12.95 4.54 14.44
CA GLY A 64 14.05 4.21 15.32
C GLY A 64 14.23 5.19 16.48
N GLU A 65 13.80 6.45 16.32
CA GLU A 65 13.92 7.45 17.37
C GLU A 65 12.91 7.25 18.49
N ARG A 66 11.73 6.71 18.16
CA ARG A 66 10.67 6.47 19.13
C ARG A 66 10.64 5.04 19.63
N GLY A 67 11.56 4.21 19.19
CA GLY A 67 11.58 2.81 19.56
C GLY A 67 10.45 1.99 18.96
N GLU A 68 9.72 2.51 18.00
CA GLU A 68 8.70 1.75 17.31
C GLU A 68 9.34 0.73 16.38
N THR A 69 8.91 -0.52 16.50
CA THR A 69 9.39 -1.57 15.64
C THR A 69 8.65 -1.52 14.31
N CYS A 70 9.34 -1.82 13.22
CA CYS A 70 8.69 -1.95 11.94
C CYS A 70 7.80 -3.20 11.94
N ASP A 71 6.62 -3.09 11.34
CA ASP A 71 5.73 -4.24 11.23
C ASP A 71 5.86 -4.95 9.86
N SER A 72 6.65 -4.40 8.96
CA SER A 72 6.85 -4.92 7.59
C SER A 72 5.53 -5.15 6.85
N ARG A 73 4.54 -4.33 7.15
CA ARG A 73 3.23 -4.39 6.53
C ARG A 73 2.96 -3.09 5.78
N VAL A 74 2.11 -3.19 4.78
CA VAL A 74 1.65 -2.05 3.98
C VAL A 74 0.14 -2.05 3.92
N THR A 75 -0.44 -0.91 3.52
CA THR A 75 -1.89 -0.78 3.36
C THR A 75 -2.23 -1.00 1.89
N ILE A 76 -3.18 -1.89 1.63
CA ILE A 76 -3.82 -2.03 0.32
C ILE A 76 -5.17 -1.35 0.40
N ARG A 77 -5.43 -0.43 -0.53
CA ARG A 77 -6.71 0.26 -0.66
C ARG A 77 -7.38 -0.15 -1.95
N GLU A 78 -8.64 -0.58 -1.85
CA GLU A 78 -9.45 -0.88 -3.02
C GLU A 78 -10.20 0.37 -3.48
N ARG A 79 -10.18 0.64 -4.80
CA ARG A 79 -10.81 1.81 -5.37
C ARG A 79 -12.31 1.89 -5.11
N ASP A 80 -13.05 0.82 -5.40
CA ASP A 80 -14.51 0.89 -5.44
C ASP A 80 -15.13 1.07 -4.06
N SER A 81 -14.64 0.36 -3.06
CA SER A 81 -15.16 0.45 -1.68
C SER A 81 -14.42 1.49 -0.85
N MET A 82 -13.24 1.91 -1.28
CA MET A 82 -12.27 2.69 -0.49
C MET A 82 -11.83 1.96 0.78
N ALA A 83 -12.12 0.68 0.88
CA ALA A 83 -11.72 -0.14 2.02
C ALA A 83 -10.22 -0.36 2.02
N GLN A 84 -9.64 -0.49 3.19
CA GLN A 84 -8.20 -0.65 3.39
C GLN A 84 -7.92 -1.85 4.28
N ILE A 85 -6.85 -2.57 3.96
CA ILE A 85 -6.35 -3.68 4.79
C ILE A 85 -4.85 -3.54 4.96
N ARG A 86 -4.35 -4.11 6.05
CA ARG A 86 -2.94 -4.11 6.38
C ARG A 86 -2.35 -5.49 6.07
N VAL A 87 -1.42 -5.58 5.13
CA VAL A 87 -0.88 -6.85 4.60
C VAL A 87 0.63 -6.89 4.75
N PRO A 88 1.20 -8.00 5.23
CA PRO A 88 2.65 -8.17 5.24
C PRO A 88 3.24 -8.04 3.84
N ILE A 89 4.39 -7.36 3.73
CA ILE A 89 5.06 -7.19 2.44
C ILE A 89 5.30 -8.54 1.76
N ALA A 90 5.69 -9.54 2.53
CA ALA A 90 5.98 -10.87 2.01
C ALA A 90 4.76 -11.56 1.39
N GLU A 91 3.55 -11.09 1.69
CA GLU A 91 2.31 -11.69 1.18
C GLU A 91 1.68 -10.91 0.03
N LEU A 92 2.28 -9.79 -0.38
CA LEU A 92 1.70 -8.95 -1.43
C LEU A 92 1.51 -9.68 -2.75
N THR A 93 2.53 -10.40 -3.20
CA THR A 93 2.43 -11.11 -4.48
C THR A 93 1.31 -12.16 -4.49
N PRO A 94 1.21 -13.07 -3.51
CA PRO A 94 0.09 -14.01 -3.51
C PRO A 94 -1.26 -13.34 -3.32
N VAL A 95 -1.36 -12.27 -2.53
CA VAL A 95 -2.62 -11.54 -2.34
C VAL A 95 -3.09 -10.91 -3.66
N PHE A 96 -2.21 -10.21 -4.35
CA PHE A 96 -2.58 -9.61 -5.63
C PHE A 96 -2.85 -10.64 -6.72
N ARG A 97 -2.17 -11.80 -6.65
CA ARG A 97 -2.46 -12.87 -7.58
C ARG A 97 -3.90 -13.35 -7.43
N GLU A 98 -4.37 -13.54 -6.20
CA GLU A 98 -5.77 -13.89 -5.95
C GLU A 98 -6.72 -12.81 -6.46
N LEU A 99 -6.47 -11.54 -6.09
CA LEU A 99 -7.35 -10.43 -6.44
C LEU A 99 -7.44 -10.22 -7.95
N LEU A 100 -6.31 -10.28 -8.64
CA LEU A 100 -6.26 -10.03 -10.09
C LEU A 100 -6.74 -11.25 -10.89
N ASP A 101 -6.74 -12.43 -10.29
CA ASP A 101 -7.34 -13.64 -10.88
C ASP A 101 -8.85 -13.71 -10.66
N GLY A 102 -9.43 -12.73 -9.98
CA GLY A 102 -10.88 -12.61 -9.85
C GLY A 102 -11.47 -12.91 -8.48
N ALA A 103 -10.64 -13.16 -7.46
CA ALA A 103 -11.17 -13.37 -6.11
C ALA A 103 -11.88 -12.11 -5.63
N PRO A 104 -13.06 -12.24 -4.99
CA PRO A 104 -13.74 -11.07 -4.45
C PRO A 104 -12.92 -10.39 -3.37
N TRP A 105 -12.95 -9.05 -3.35
CA TRP A 105 -12.27 -8.27 -2.32
C TRP A 105 -12.63 -8.72 -0.91
N SER A 106 -13.94 -8.99 -0.67
CA SER A 106 -14.41 -9.43 0.65
C SER A 106 -13.76 -10.72 1.14
N GLN A 107 -13.43 -11.62 0.22
CA GLN A 107 -12.76 -12.88 0.57
C GLN A 107 -11.33 -12.63 1.06
N VAL A 108 -10.63 -11.72 0.42
CA VAL A 108 -9.25 -11.39 0.78
C VAL A 108 -9.20 -10.47 1.99
N SER A 109 -10.03 -9.42 1.99
CA SER A 109 -10.01 -8.41 3.05
C SER A 109 -10.38 -8.97 4.42
N GLY A 110 -11.20 -10.02 4.46
CA GLY A 110 -11.59 -10.66 5.71
C GLY A 110 -10.44 -11.35 6.43
N ARG A 111 -9.30 -11.59 5.76
CA ARG A 111 -8.13 -12.25 6.35
C ARG A 111 -7.14 -11.28 6.99
N TYR A 112 -7.31 -9.99 6.77
CA TYR A 112 -6.36 -8.98 7.22
C TYR A 112 -7.06 -7.86 7.98
N PRO A 113 -6.37 -7.27 8.98
CA PRO A 113 -6.95 -6.17 9.74
C PRO A 113 -7.00 -4.89 8.91
N ALA A 114 -7.88 -3.99 9.29
CA ALA A 114 -7.86 -2.63 8.78
C ALA A 114 -6.67 -1.87 9.39
N PRO A 115 -6.17 -0.80 8.73
CA PRO A 115 -5.15 0.05 9.32
C PRO A 115 -5.65 0.67 10.63
N ALA A 116 -4.73 0.89 11.59
CA ALA A 116 -5.07 1.62 12.79
C ALA A 116 -5.50 3.05 12.42
N ALA A 117 -6.44 3.62 13.18
CA ALA A 117 -6.95 4.96 12.93
C ALA A 117 -5.83 6.02 12.87
N LYS A 118 -4.78 5.85 13.68
CA LYS A 118 -3.60 6.72 13.64
C LYS A 118 -2.81 6.60 12.35
N ALA A 119 -2.75 5.42 11.76
CA ALA A 119 -2.01 5.19 10.54
C ALA A 119 -2.70 5.84 9.36
N SER A 120 -4.00 5.89 9.38
CA SER A 120 -4.75 6.60 8.35
C SER A 120 -4.58 8.11 8.46
N GLY A 121 -4.29 8.63 9.67
CA GLY A 121 -3.79 10.00 9.93
C GLY A 121 -4.40 11.10 9.11
N LEU A 122 -5.42 10.78 8.50
CA LEU A 122 -5.89 11.55 7.37
C LEU A 122 -7.20 12.27 7.69
#